data_a292eddc059252ba7e267d976c6982ca
#
_entry.id   a292eddc059252ba7e267d976c6982ca
#
_cell.length_a   1.000
_cell.length_b   1.000
_cell.length_c   1.000
_cell.angle_alpha   90.00
_cell.angle_beta   90.00
_cell.angle_gamma   90.00
#
_symmetry.space_group_name_H-M   'P 1'
#
loop_
_entity.id
_entity.type
_entity.pdbx_description
1 polymer ?
#
loop_
_entity_poly.entity_id
_entity_poly.type
_entity_poly.pdbx_seq_one_letter_code
_entity_poly.pdbx_strand_id
1 'polypeptide(L)'
;DALRDYTRRFDGAELQELQVSQAELDAAWDSLDAEFIRTLNMAAENIRHFHEQQVHRDFSLTDRPGIVMGQRYTPIERVGICVPSAPKAFPSTILMNVIPARIAGVREIVVVTPPDKNGHISAEALAAARIAGADRIFKIGGAQAVAALAYGTESVPRVDKIVGPGGIFVATAKRKVFGLVAIDMIAGPS
;
A
#
# COMPACT_ATOMS: atom_id res chain seq x y z
N ASP A 1 -1.46 19.15 -9.17
CA ASP A 1 -0.91 20.36 -8.50
C ASP A 1 -1.14 20.31 -7.00
N ALA A 2 -2.37 20.14 -6.49
CA ALA A 2 -2.64 20.13 -5.05
C ALA A 2 -1.78 19.13 -4.26
N LEU A 3 -1.50 17.95 -4.81
CA LEU A 3 -0.63 16.96 -4.16
C LEU A 3 0.81 17.48 -4.02
N ARG A 4 1.34 18.14 -5.04
CA ARG A 4 2.68 18.75 -4.98
C ARG A 4 2.73 19.88 -3.96
N ASP A 5 1.71 20.73 -3.93
CA ASP A 5 1.62 21.84 -2.97
C ASP A 5 1.55 21.34 -1.53
N TYR A 6 0.75 20.33 -1.25
CA TYR A 6 0.67 19.74 0.09
C TYR A 6 1.97 19.02 0.48
N THR A 7 2.60 18.29 -0.43
CA THR A 7 3.89 17.63 -0.17
C THR A 7 4.97 18.66 0.12
N ARG A 8 5.05 19.76 -0.66
CA ARG A 8 5.97 20.87 -0.36
C ARG A 8 5.71 21.48 1.01
N ARG A 9 4.43 21.71 1.35
CA ARG A 9 4.03 22.36 2.59
C ARG A 9 4.28 21.51 3.84
N PHE A 10 4.01 20.21 3.78
CA PHE A 10 4.02 19.34 4.95
C PHE A 10 5.28 18.47 5.04
N ASP A 11 5.81 18.04 3.91
CA ASP A 11 6.98 17.17 3.85
C ASP A 11 8.25 17.95 3.48
N GLY A 12 8.11 19.21 3.02
CA GLY A 12 9.22 20.08 2.65
C GLY A 12 9.90 19.68 1.34
N ALA A 13 9.27 18.83 0.53
CA ALA A 13 9.82 18.32 -0.71
C ALA A 13 9.18 18.97 -1.94
N GLU A 14 9.99 19.40 -2.89
CA GLU A 14 9.54 19.85 -4.20
C GLU A 14 9.64 18.70 -5.20
N LEU A 15 8.49 18.23 -5.69
CA LEU A 15 8.41 17.09 -6.58
C LEU A 15 7.95 17.51 -7.97
N GLN A 16 8.68 17.10 -8.99
CA GLN A 16 8.21 17.15 -10.38
C GLN A 16 7.36 15.93 -10.69
N GLU A 17 7.85 14.74 -10.31
CA GLU A 17 7.14 13.47 -10.47
C GLU A 17 6.71 12.91 -9.12
N LEU A 18 5.42 12.57 -9.02
CA LEU A 18 4.85 11.98 -7.81
C LEU A 18 5.12 10.48 -7.71
N GLN A 19 5.20 9.80 -8.84
CA GLN A 19 5.46 8.37 -8.88
C GLN A 19 6.95 8.09 -8.81
N VAL A 20 7.33 7.06 -8.07
CA VAL A 20 8.69 6.53 -8.05
C VAL A 20 8.98 5.88 -9.40
N SER A 21 10.08 6.25 -10.01
CA SER A 21 10.54 5.67 -11.27
C SER A 21 11.24 4.32 -11.07
N GLN A 22 11.34 3.54 -12.15
CA GLN A 22 12.11 2.30 -12.11
C GLN A 22 13.60 2.55 -11.78
N ALA A 23 14.16 3.66 -12.27
CA ALA A 23 15.54 4.04 -11.96
C ALA A 23 15.75 4.32 -10.46
N GLU A 24 14.78 4.96 -9.78
CA GLU A 24 14.84 5.15 -8.33
C GLU A 24 14.77 3.81 -7.57
N LEU A 25 13.94 2.87 -8.03
CA LEU A 25 13.84 1.52 -7.46
C LEU A 25 15.16 0.75 -7.61
N ASP A 26 15.78 0.81 -8.78
CA ASP A 26 17.04 0.11 -9.06
C ASP A 26 18.19 0.73 -8.26
N ALA A 27 18.31 2.05 -8.23
CA ALA A 27 19.31 2.75 -7.43
C ALA A 27 19.17 2.46 -5.92
N ALA A 28 17.93 2.40 -5.41
CA ALA A 28 17.67 2.04 -4.03
C ALA A 28 18.13 0.60 -3.73
N TRP A 29 17.80 -0.33 -4.62
CA TRP A 29 18.20 -1.73 -4.49
C TRP A 29 19.72 -1.90 -4.48
N ASP A 30 20.42 -1.24 -5.39
CA ASP A 30 21.88 -1.32 -5.53
C ASP A 30 22.62 -0.65 -4.36
N SER A 31 21.98 0.25 -3.63
CA SER A 31 22.56 0.93 -2.46
C SER A 31 22.54 0.10 -1.17
N LEU A 32 21.76 -0.97 -1.13
CA LEU A 32 21.57 -1.80 0.06
C LEU A 32 22.55 -2.97 0.10
N ASP A 33 22.99 -3.31 1.30
CA ASP A 33 23.86 -4.48 1.47
C ASP A 33 23.09 -5.79 1.28
N ALA A 34 23.82 -6.83 0.86
CA ALA A 34 23.24 -8.13 0.54
C ALA A 34 22.66 -8.85 1.77
N GLU A 35 23.14 -8.55 2.98
CA GLU A 35 22.65 -9.16 4.21
C GLU A 35 21.28 -8.57 4.58
N PHE A 36 21.12 -7.26 4.43
CA PHE A 36 19.83 -6.60 4.61
C PHE A 36 18.78 -7.15 3.62
N ILE A 37 19.14 -7.28 2.35
CA ILE A 37 18.24 -7.83 1.32
C ILE A 37 17.85 -9.29 1.66
N ARG A 38 18.80 -10.13 2.11
CA ARG A 38 18.49 -11.50 2.55
C ARG A 38 17.54 -11.52 3.72
N THR A 39 17.76 -10.66 4.73
CA THR A 39 16.91 -10.56 5.91
C THR A 39 15.50 -10.12 5.54
N LEU A 40 15.38 -9.16 4.62
CA LEU A 40 14.10 -8.67 4.15
C LEU A 40 13.33 -9.74 3.35
N ASN A 41 14.01 -10.52 2.51
CA ASN A 41 13.41 -11.65 1.80
C ASN A 41 12.94 -12.75 2.76
N MET A 42 13.73 -13.07 3.78
CA MET A 42 13.33 -14.06 4.80
C MET A 42 12.07 -13.58 5.58
N ALA A 43 12.01 -12.30 5.93
CA ALA A 43 10.82 -11.72 6.55
C ALA A 43 9.60 -11.79 5.61
N ALA A 44 9.78 -11.47 4.34
CA ALA A 44 8.72 -11.56 3.33
C ALA A 44 8.20 -12.99 3.15
N GLU A 45 9.08 -13.98 3.15
CA GLU A 45 8.71 -15.39 3.04
C GLU A 45 7.91 -15.88 4.26
N ASN A 46 8.31 -15.49 5.46
CA ASN A 46 7.56 -15.83 6.69
C ASN A 46 6.15 -15.22 6.66
N ILE A 47 6.01 -13.97 6.22
CA ILE A 47 4.72 -13.30 6.07
C ILE A 47 3.87 -14.02 5.02
N ARG A 48 4.45 -14.36 3.87
CA ARG A 48 3.78 -15.11 2.79
C ARG A 48 3.26 -16.44 3.28
N HIS A 49 4.12 -17.24 3.88
CA HIS A 49 3.77 -18.57 4.39
C HIS A 49 2.58 -18.53 5.37
N PHE A 50 2.55 -17.54 6.26
CA PHE A 50 1.45 -17.38 7.20
C PHE A 50 0.14 -16.98 6.49
N HIS A 51 0.19 -15.98 5.62
CA HIS A 51 -1.01 -15.44 4.98
C HIS A 51 -1.60 -16.34 3.89
N GLU A 52 -0.81 -17.23 3.30
CA GLU A 52 -1.31 -18.25 2.37
C GLU A 52 -2.35 -19.17 3.02
N GLN A 53 -2.26 -19.39 4.34
CA GLN A 53 -3.23 -20.17 5.08
C GLN A 53 -4.57 -19.46 5.33
N GLN A 54 -4.64 -18.15 5.06
CA GLN A 54 -5.84 -17.34 5.27
C GLN A 54 -6.70 -17.18 4.00
N VAL A 55 -6.28 -17.77 2.89
CA VAL A 55 -7.02 -17.67 1.63
C VAL A 55 -8.35 -18.42 1.75
N HIS A 56 -9.43 -17.71 1.55
CA HIS A 56 -10.76 -18.29 1.49
C HIS A 56 -10.99 -19.01 0.17
N ARG A 57 -11.75 -20.12 0.21
CA ARG A 57 -12.13 -20.88 -0.98
C ARG A 57 -13.61 -20.75 -1.24
N ASP A 58 -13.97 -20.69 -2.50
CA ASP A 58 -15.35 -20.77 -2.96
C ASP A 58 -15.96 -22.12 -2.56
N PHE A 59 -17.25 -22.11 -2.24
CA PHE A 59 -18.00 -23.34 -2.07
C PHE A 59 -19.39 -23.23 -2.69
N SER A 60 -19.96 -24.37 -3.07
CA SER A 60 -21.34 -24.46 -3.54
C SER A 60 -22.02 -25.68 -2.92
N LEU A 61 -23.29 -25.54 -2.60
CA LEU A 61 -24.19 -26.58 -2.09
C LEU A 61 -25.23 -26.88 -3.17
N THR A 62 -25.35 -28.16 -3.50
CA THR A 62 -26.30 -28.67 -4.52
C THR A 62 -27.14 -29.84 -3.98
N ASP A 63 -27.27 -29.93 -2.68
CA ASP A 63 -27.95 -31.02 -1.94
C ASP A 63 -29.47 -31.02 -2.09
N ARG A 64 -30.05 -29.90 -2.62
CA ARG A 64 -31.49 -29.79 -2.87
C ARG A 64 -31.76 -29.68 -4.37
N PRO A 65 -32.67 -30.52 -4.92
CA PRO A 65 -33.03 -30.47 -6.35
C PRO A 65 -33.52 -29.08 -6.78
N GLY A 66 -32.90 -28.54 -7.84
CA GLY A 66 -33.24 -27.23 -8.38
C GLY A 66 -32.72 -26.02 -7.62
N ILE A 67 -31.97 -26.24 -6.55
CA ILE A 67 -31.36 -25.15 -5.73
C ILE A 67 -29.84 -25.27 -5.74
N VAL A 68 -29.17 -24.17 -6.09
CA VAL A 68 -27.72 -24.04 -5.96
C VAL A 68 -27.46 -22.82 -5.07
N MET A 69 -26.75 -23.02 -3.99
CA MET A 69 -26.31 -21.95 -3.07
C MET A 69 -24.81 -22.02 -2.91
N GLY A 70 -24.15 -20.87 -2.76
CA GLY A 70 -22.71 -20.86 -2.55
C GLY A 70 -22.19 -19.52 -2.10
N GLN A 71 -20.90 -19.48 -1.81
CA GLN A 71 -20.17 -18.27 -1.51
C GLN A 71 -18.97 -18.18 -2.45
N ARG A 72 -18.86 -17.05 -3.10
CA ARG A 72 -17.74 -16.74 -3.99
C ARG A 72 -16.88 -15.64 -3.38
N TYR A 73 -15.57 -15.83 -3.36
CA TYR A 73 -14.59 -14.84 -2.95
C TYR A 73 -13.92 -14.25 -4.17
N THR A 74 -14.14 -12.97 -4.41
CA THR A 74 -13.53 -12.27 -5.55
C THR A 74 -12.59 -11.20 -5.03
N PRO A 75 -11.34 -11.16 -5.49
CA PRO A 75 -10.41 -10.10 -5.10
C PRO A 75 -10.92 -8.74 -5.62
N ILE A 76 -10.61 -7.70 -4.87
CA ILE A 76 -10.79 -6.31 -5.34
C ILE A 76 -9.77 -6.01 -6.45
N GLU A 77 -10.08 -5.07 -7.33
CA GLU A 77 -9.17 -4.75 -8.43
C GLU A 77 -7.94 -4.00 -7.96
N ARG A 78 -8.15 -2.98 -7.11
CA ARG A 78 -7.06 -2.07 -6.70
C ARG A 78 -7.11 -1.74 -5.22
N VAL A 79 -5.95 -1.79 -4.56
CA VAL A 79 -5.77 -1.38 -3.17
C VAL A 79 -4.76 -0.25 -3.07
N GLY A 80 -5.08 0.74 -2.23
CA GLY A 80 -4.15 1.79 -1.83
C GLY A 80 -3.60 1.52 -0.43
N ILE A 81 -2.28 1.49 -0.29
CA ILE A 81 -1.60 1.20 0.97
C ILE A 81 -0.91 2.47 1.46
N CYS A 82 -1.38 3.00 2.60
CA CYS A 82 -0.74 4.11 3.28
C CYS A 82 0.41 3.60 4.16
N VAL A 83 1.60 4.11 3.91
CA VAL A 83 2.79 3.80 4.71
C VAL A 83 3.27 5.11 5.34
N PRO A 84 3.38 5.20 6.67
CA PRO A 84 3.90 6.41 7.30
C PRO A 84 5.38 6.56 6.98
N SER A 85 5.84 7.79 6.77
CA SER A 85 7.24 8.12 6.91
C SER A 85 7.44 8.68 8.31
N ALA A 86 8.36 8.09 9.01
CA ALA A 86 8.88 8.66 10.25
C ALA A 86 10.39 8.87 10.03
N PRO A 87 11.14 9.37 11.01
CA PRO A 87 12.59 9.48 10.85
C PRO A 87 13.28 8.14 10.52
N LYS A 88 12.54 7.04 10.55
CA LYS A 88 12.99 5.70 10.14
C LYS A 88 12.02 5.07 9.14
N ALA A 89 12.57 4.36 8.16
CA ALA A 89 11.81 3.54 7.23
C ALA A 89 11.01 2.44 7.97
N PHE A 90 9.84 2.11 7.42
CA PHE A 90 9.02 0.99 7.90
C PHE A 90 8.87 -0.09 6.82
N PRO A 91 9.95 -0.80 6.44
CA PRO A 91 9.87 -1.86 5.43
C PRO A 91 8.90 -2.96 5.85
N SER A 92 8.81 -3.29 7.13
CA SER A 92 7.85 -4.27 7.67
C SER A 92 6.40 -3.89 7.41
N THR A 93 6.04 -2.61 7.51
CA THR A 93 4.68 -2.14 7.19
C THR A 93 4.33 -2.40 5.73
N ILE A 94 5.27 -2.21 4.83
CA ILE A 94 5.08 -2.49 3.40
C ILE A 94 4.88 -3.99 3.18
N LEU A 95 5.77 -4.84 3.71
CA LEU A 95 5.64 -6.29 3.60
C LEU A 95 4.31 -6.80 4.14
N MET A 96 3.92 -6.34 5.34
CA MET A 96 2.69 -6.77 6.04
C MET A 96 1.39 -6.32 5.37
N ASN A 97 1.44 -5.34 4.46
CA ASN A 97 0.25 -4.89 3.73
C ASN A 97 0.25 -5.39 2.27
N VAL A 98 1.39 -5.32 1.59
CA VAL A 98 1.49 -5.66 0.16
C VAL A 98 1.39 -7.18 -0.05
N ILE A 99 2.09 -7.99 0.75
CA ILE A 99 2.10 -9.45 0.59
C ILE A 99 0.71 -10.06 0.78
N PRO A 100 -0.05 -9.74 1.85
CA PRO A 100 -1.43 -10.22 1.97
C PRO A 100 -2.34 -9.77 0.83
N ALA A 101 -2.17 -8.55 0.32
CA ALA A 101 -2.93 -8.06 -0.82
C ALA A 101 -2.64 -8.88 -2.10
N ARG A 102 -1.37 -9.24 -2.33
CA ARG A 102 -0.99 -10.14 -3.45
C ARG A 102 -1.59 -11.52 -3.30
N ILE A 103 -1.50 -12.11 -2.10
CA ILE A 103 -2.07 -13.44 -1.80
C ILE A 103 -3.59 -13.43 -2.00
N ALA A 104 -4.26 -12.33 -1.62
CA ALA A 104 -5.69 -12.14 -1.86
C ALA A 104 -6.06 -11.96 -3.34
N GLY A 105 -5.08 -11.89 -4.24
CA GLY A 105 -5.31 -11.77 -5.68
C GLY A 105 -5.60 -10.36 -6.18
N VAL A 106 -5.29 -9.33 -5.40
CA VAL A 106 -5.46 -7.92 -5.84
C VAL A 106 -4.60 -7.65 -7.07
N ARG A 107 -5.23 -7.11 -8.12
CA ARG A 107 -4.58 -6.91 -9.42
C ARG A 107 -3.53 -5.81 -9.38
N GLU A 108 -3.88 -4.66 -8.79
CA GLU A 108 -2.99 -3.50 -8.72
C GLU A 108 -2.85 -3.01 -7.28
N ILE A 109 -1.63 -2.96 -6.78
CA ILE A 109 -1.28 -2.52 -5.44
C ILE A 109 -0.52 -1.20 -5.52
N VAL A 110 -1.14 -0.15 -5.00
CA VAL A 110 -0.63 1.22 -5.00
C VAL A 110 -0.16 1.58 -3.61
N VAL A 111 1.12 1.87 -3.45
CA VAL A 111 1.71 2.32 -2.18
C VAL A 111 1.86 3.84 -2.20
N VAL A 112 1.45 4.50 -1.12
CA VAL A 112 1.70 5.93 -0.89
C VAL A 112 2.51 6.09 0.40
N THR A 113 3.59 6.86 0.33
CA THR A 113 4.44 7.18 1.47
C THR A 113 5.05 8.56 1.28
N PRO A 114 5.07 9.43 2.32
CA PRO A 114 5.68 10.74 2.19
C PRO A 114 7.16 10.63 1.86
N PRO A 115 7.71 11.49 1.00
CA PRO A 115 9.14 11.59 0.76
C PRO A 115 9.86 12.30 1.92
N ASP A 116 11.18 12.22 1.92
CA ASP A 116 12.04 13.11 2.70
C ASP A 116 12.08 14.52 2.06
N LYS A 117 12.78 15.44 2.69
CA LYS A 117 12.94 16.84 2.23
C LYS A 117 13.61 16.96 0.86
N ASN A 118 14.35 15.94 0.43
CA ASN A 118 15.01 15.90 -0.86
C ASN A 118 14.14 15.23 -1.94
N GLY A 119 12.91 14.82 -1.60
CA GLY A 119 12.00 14.16 -2.52
C GLY A 119 12.25 12.67 -2.69
N HIS A 120 13.00 12.03 -1.80
CA HIS A 120 13.33 10.62 -1.87
C HIS A 120 12.53 9.78 -0.86
N ILE A 121 12.25 8.54 -1.23
CA ILE A 121 11.79 7.50 -0.33
C ILE A 121 13.02 6.68 0.08
N SER A 122 13.06 6.21 1.33
CA SER A 122 14.18 5.42 1.81
C SER A 122 14.40 4.14 0.98
N ALA A 123 15.66 3.77 0.80
CA ALA A 123 16.03 2.58 0.02
C ALA A 123 15.41 1.30 0.59
N GLU A 124 15.33 1.19 1.91
CA GLU A 124 14.75 0.04 2.62
C GLU A 124 13.25 -0.11 2.32
N ALA A 125 12.52 1.01 2.25
CA ALA A 125 11.10 1.00 1.91
C ALA A 125 10.88 0.61 0.43
N LEU A 126 11.69 1.15 -0.48
CA LEU A 126 11.63 0.81 -1.90
C LEU A 126 11.98 -0.68 -2.15
N ALA A 127 13.00 -1.20 -1.46
CA ALA A 127 13.35 -2.62 -1.55
C ALA A 127 12.24 -3.52 -1.01
N ALA A 128 11.60 -3.14 0.11
CA ALA A 128 10.47 -3.89 0.64
C ALA A 128 9.28 -3.89 -0.34
N ALA A 129 8.98 -2.76 -0.97
CA ALA A 129 7.93 -2.66 -1.97
C ALA A 129 8.21 -3.53 -3.20
N ARG A 130 9.47 -3.56 -3.67
CA ARG A 130 9.93 -4.43 -4.76
C ARG A 130 9.80 -5.92 -4.41
N ILE A 131 10.27 -6.34 -3.23
CA ILE A 131 10.19 -7.74 -2.76
C ILE A 131 8.74 -8.18 -2.58
N ALA A 132 7.90 -7.31 -2.02
CA ALA A 132 6.49 -7.62 -1.78
C ALA A 132 5.65 -7.60 -3.07
N GLY A 133 6.14 -6.95 -4.13
CA GLY A 133 5.48 -6.86 -5.42
C GLY A 133 4.46 -5.72 -5.51
N ALA A 134 4.76 -4.54 -4.97
CA ALA A 134 3.95 -3.34 -5.21
C ALA A 134 4.04 -2.93 -6.69
N ASP A 135 2.91 -2.52 -7.30
CA ASP A 135 2.89 -2.14 -8.72
C ASP A 135 3.27 -0.68 -8.93
N ARG A 136 2.81 0.18 -8.04
CA ARG A 136 3.07 1.62 -8.13
C ARG A 136 3.36 2.19 -6.75
N ILE A 137 4.31 3.10 -6.68
CA ILE A 137 4.69 3.80 -5.45
C ILE A 137 4.64 5.29 -5.71
N PHE A 138 3.96 6.04 -4.83
CA PHE A 138 3.85 7.49 -4.94
C PHE A 138 4.46 8.18 -3.71
N LYS A 139 5.18 9.25 -3.98
CA LYS A 139 5.87 10.12 -3.01
C LYS A 139 4.90 11.13 -2.41
N ILE A 140 3.82 10.64 -1.80
CA ILE A 140 2.78 11.45 -1.16
C ILE A 140 2.32 10.80 0.14
N GLY A 141 1.95 11.60 1.13
CA GLY A 141 1.47 11.13 2.42
C GLY A 141 0.29 11.93 2.95
N GLY A 142 -0.08 11.69 4.20
CA GLY A 142 -1.09 12.47 4.88
C GLY A 142 -2.53 12.31 4.35
N ALA A 143 -3.39 13.25 4.70
CA ALA A 143 -4.79 13.24 4.29
C ALA A 143 -4.98 13.40 2.77
N GLN A 144 -4.08 14.13 2.11
CA GLN A 144 -4.11 14.36 0.67
C GLN A 144 -3.85 13.06 -0.12
N ALA A 145 -3.00 12.16 0.39
CA ALA A 145 -2.77 10.85 -0.22
C ALA A 145 -4.03 9.97 -0.13
N VAL A 146 -4.71 9.97 1.04
CA VAL A 146 -5.98 9.26 1.21
C VAL A 146 -7.04 9.80 0.26
N ALA A 147 -7.16 11.12 0.13
CA ALA A 147 -8.09 11.75 -0.81
C ALA A 147 -7.76 11.38 -2.27
N ALA A 148 -6.48 11.40 -2.66
CA ALA A 148 -6.05 11.01 -4.00
C ALA A 148 -6.41 9.54 -4.32
N LEU A 149 -6.20 8.62 -3.38
CA LEU A 149 -6.57 7.21 -3.52
C LEU A 149 -8.10 7.02 -3.60
N ALA A 150 -8.88 7.80 -2.84
CA ALA A 150 -10.32 7.66 -2.79
C ALA A 150 -11.03 8.21 -4.04
N TYR A 151 -10.59 9.36 -4.53
CA TYR A 151 -11.23 10.06 -5.66
C TYR A 151 -10.55 9.79 -7.00
N GLY A 152 -9.27 9.45 -6.98
CA GLY A 152 -8.41 9.44 -8.16
C GLY A 152 -7.95 10.84 -8.54
N THR A 153 -6.84 10.92 -9.24
CA THR A 153 -6.30 12.13 -9.87
C THR A 153 -5.73 11.77 -11.23
N GLU A 154 -5.20 12.73 -11.97
CA GLU A 154 -4.49 12.46 -13.23
C GLU A 154 -3.27 11.53 -13.02
N SER A 155 -2.60 11.62 -11.87
CA SER A 155 -1.38 10.86 -11.57
C SER A 155 -1.65 9.62 -10.73
N VAL A 156 -2.55 9.72 -9.73
CA VAL A 156 -2.83 8.65 -8.74
C VAL A 156 -4.16 7.99 -9.08
N PRO A 157 -4.19 6.68 -9.32
CA PRO A 157 -5.43 5.98 -9.64
C PRO A 157 -6.35 5.91 -8.42
N ARG A 158 -7.66 5.96 -8.68
CA ARG A 158 -8.66 5.62 -7.67
C ARG A 158 -8.55 4.14 -7.32
N VAL A 159 -8.74 3.82 -6.03
CA VAL A 159 -8.69 2.46 -5.51
C VAL A 159 -10.02 2.01 -4.92
N ASP A 160 -10.20 0.70 -4.72
CA ASP A 160 -11.41 0.11 -4.14
C ASP A 160 -11.35 0.07 -2.62
N LYS A 161 -10.13 -0.02 -2.07
CA LYS A 161 -9.89 -0.08 -0.63
C LYS A 161 -8.60 0.65 -0.26
N ILE A 162 -8.62 1.36 0.87
CA ILE A 162 -7.46 2.01 1.45
C ILE A 162 -7.11 1.30 2.76
N VAL A 163 -5.88 0.84 2.88
CA VAL A 163 -5.35 0.12 4.05
C VAL A 163 -4.07 0.75 4.57
N GLY A 164 -3.62 0.31 5.71
CA GLY A 164 -2.36 0.73 6.31
C GLY A 164 -2.52 1.78 7.42
N PRO A 165 -1.50 1.88 8.27
CA PRO A 165 -1.49 2.79 9.41
C PRO A 165 -1.24 4.24 8.99
N GLY A 166 -1.56 5.15 9.89
CA GLY A 166 -1.28 6.56 9.70
C GLY A 166 -1.69 7.38 10.92
N GLY A 167 -1.12 8.56 11.08
CA GLY A 167 -1.47 9.47 12.15
C GLY A 167 -2.90 10.00 12.04
N ILE A 168 -3.26 10.90 12.96
CA ILE A 168 -4.63 11.41 13.10
C ILE A 168 -5.21 11.99 11.79
N PHE A 169 -4.38 12.60 10.94
CA PHE A 169 -4.82 13.16 9.66
C PHE A 169 -5.24 12.06 8.67
N VAL A 170 -4.45 10.97 8.58
CA VAL A 170 -4.77 9.81 7.74
C VAL A 170 -6.02 9.10 8.27
N ALA A 171 -6.09 8.86 9.58
CA ALA A 171 -7.25 8.22 10.21
C ALA A 171 -8.54 9.04 10.00
N THR A 172 -8.47 10.35 10.16
CA THR A 172 -9.61 11.26 9.92
C THR A 172 -10.01 11.28 8.45
N ALA A 173 -9.05 11.30 7.53
CA ALA A 173 -9.32 11.25 6.10
C ALA A 173 -9.97 9.91 5.71
N LYS A 174 -9.46 8.77 6.18
CA LYS A 174 -10.06 7.44 5.97
C LYS A 174 -11.52 7.40 6.45
N ARG A 175 -11.80 7.96 7.63
CA ARG A 175 -13.17 8.09 8.14
C ARG A 175 -14.08 8.90 7.20
N LYS A 176 -13.57 10.00 6.64
CA LYS A 176 -14.36 10.88 5.76
C LYS A 176 -14.66 10.27 4.40
N VAL A 177 -13.79 9.41 3.89
CA VAL A 177 -13.97 8.75 2.59
C VAL A 177 -14.61 7.36 2.70
N PHE A 178 -14.85 6.86 3.92
CA PHE A 178 -15.54 5.59 4.12
C PHE A 178 -16.96 5.64 3.53
N GLY A 179 -17.30 4.65 2.75
CA GLY A 179 -18.53 4.61 1.95
C GLY A 179 -18.34 5.01 0.49
N LEU A 180 -17.39 5.90 0.20
CA LEU A 180 -16.91 6.16 -1.17
C LEU A 180 -15.86 5.13 -1.60
N VAL A 181 -15.01 4.74 -0.67
CA VAL A 181 -13.98 3.72 -0.78
C VAL A 181 -13.99 2.87 0.49
N ALA A 182 -13.70 1.57 0.38
CA ALA A 182 -13.55 0.73 1.55
C ALA A 182 -12.27 1.09 2.34
N ILE A 183 -12.27 0.85 3.64
CA ILE A 183 -11.08 0.99 4.48
C ILE A 183 -10.86 -0.29 5.29
N ASP A 184 -9.65 -0.47 5.83
CA ASP A 184 -9.35 -1.57 6.76
C ASP A 184 -9.99 -1.31 8.12
N MET A 185 -9.51 -0.26 8.80
CA MET A 185 -10.02 0.19 10.09
C MET A 185 -9.61 1.65 10.32
N ILE A 186 -10.22 2.25 11.34
CA ILE A 186 -9.71 3.49 11.92
C ILE A 186 -8.73 3.06 12.99
N ALA A 187 -7.43 3.14 12.68
CA ALA A 187 -6.39 2.79 13.63
C ALA A 187 -6.53 3.65 14.90
N GLY A 188 -6.38 3.03 16.05
CA GLY A 188 -6.29 3.73 17.31
C GLY A 188 -5.01 4.58 17.38
N PRO A 189 -4.86 5.40 18.43
CA PRO A 189 -3.62 6.11 18.67
C PRO A 189 -2.51 5.07 18.90
N SER A 190 -1.51 5.12 18.07
CA SER A 190 -0.28 4.34 18.17
C SER A 190 0.90 5.27 18.38
#